data_fc7f1c419a25f4fee38dcebf5b634e04
#
_entry.id   fc7f1c419a25f4fee38dcebf5b634e04
#
_cell.length_a   1.000
_cell.length_b   1.000
_cell.length_c   1.000
_cell.angle_alpha   90.00
_cell.angle_beta   90.00
_cell.angle_gamma   90.00
#
_symmetry.space_group_name_H-M   'P 1'
#
loop_
_entity.id
_entity.type
_entity.pdbx_description
1 polymer ?
#
loop_
_entity_poly.entity_id
_entity_poly.type
_entity_poly.pdbx_seq_one_letter_code
_entity_poly.pdbx_strand_id
1 'polypeptide(L)'
;MAGARFVAQRGVLKPFIWHKADVTVLGTERLDGMRGPYVAVSNHSSHLDAPLIIGALPGKLGRYVAAGAAADYFFDVWWRKGLTALFFNAFPVDRSGLRGRRGLATSLLDDGVPLLLFPEGTRSRTGEMGNFKPGAAALCISRDVPCLPIAIYGASEAMPYGRTWPGKGRPPIYVCFGEPMRPDDGESVAGFSERIAKEVRGLYDEAQDHAARVGDVPRRLPRD
;
A
#
# COMPACT_ATOMS: atom_id res chain seq x y z
N MET A 1 9.30 -19.74 7.03
CA MET A 1 8.09 -19.18 6.39
C MET A 1 8.35 -17.95 5.51
N ALA A 2 9.21 -17.00 5.89
CA ALA A 2 9.48 -15.78 5.08
C ALA A 2 10.02 -16.05 3.66
N GLY A 3 10.87 -17.06 3.48
CA GLY A 3 11.38 -17.45 2.15
C GLY A 3 10.29 -17.98 1.22
N ALA A 4 9.43 -18.85 1.72
CA ALA A 4 8.30 -19.40 0.94
C ALA A 4 7.33 -18.30 0.51
N ARG A 5 7.05 -17.33 1.40
CA ARG A 5 6.23 -16.15 1.11
C ARG A 5 6.84 -15.28 0.02
N PHE A 6 8.13 -14.99 0.12
CA PHE A 6 8.83 -14.21 -0.90
C PHE A 6 8.77 -14.88 -2.28
N VAL A 7 8.97 -16.19 -2.33
CA VAL A 7 8.84 -16.97 -3.58
C VAL A 7 7.40 -16.91 -4.11
N ALA A 8 6.39 -17.08 -3.25
CA ALA A 8 4.98 -16.97 -3.64
C ALA A 8 4.62 -15.57 -4.17
N GLN A 9 5.09 -14.52 -3.50
CA GLN A 9 4.85 -13.13 -3.92
C GLN A 9 5.53 -12.80 -5.24
N ARG A 10 6.79 -13.17 -5.42
CA ARG A 10 7.60 -12.81 -6.60
C ARG A 10 7.45 -13.80 -7.75
N GLY A 11 7.28 -15.08 -7.46
CA GLY A 11 7.18 -16.15 -8.46
C GLY A 11 5.77 -16.42 -8.96
N VAL A 12 4.74 -16.07 -8.18
CA VAL A 12 3.34 -16.35 -8.54
C VAL A 12 2.51 -15.06 -8.60
N LEU A 13 2.43 -14.32 -7.51
CA LEU A 13 1.50 -13.18 -7.40
C LEU A 13 1.91 -12.03 -8.34
N LYS A 14 3.18 -11.63 -8.34
CA LYS A 14 3.67 -10.56 -9.20
C LYS A 14 3.49 -10.90 -10.69
N PRO A 15 3.98 -12.03 -11.22
CA PRO A 15 3.76 -12.40 -12.63
C PRO A 15 2.29 -12.44 -13.01
N PHE A 16 1.43 -12.95 -12.12
CA PHE A 16 -0.01 -13.00 -12.34
C PHE A 16 -0.62 -11.60 -12.49
N ILE A 17 -0.30 -10.66 -11.57
CA ILE A 17 -0.83 -9.30 -11.62
C ILE A 17 -0.29 -8.55 -12.85
N TRP A 18 1.02 -8.63 -13.12
CA TRP A 18 1.65 -8.00 -14.29
C TRP A 18 1.17 -8.59 -15.62
N HIS A 19 0.67 -9.84 -15.62
CA HIS A 19 -0.02 -10.39 -16.78
C HIS A 19 -1.44 -9.81 -16.95
N LYS A 20 -2.13 -9.48 -15.86
CA LYS A 20 -3.52 -8.98 -15.87
C LYS A 20 -3.63 -7.46 -15.99
N ALA A 21 -2.60 -6.73 -15.65
CA ALA A 21 -2.53 -5.27 -15.72
C ALA A 21 -1.23 -4.82 -16.37
N ASP A 22 -1.24 -3.65 -16.99
CA ASP A 22 -0.03 -2.99 -17.45
C ASP A 22 0.49 -2.08 -16.34
N VAL A 23 1.54 -2.54 -15.64
CA VAL A 23 2.01 -1.88 -14.41
C VAL A 23 3.27 -1.09 -14.68
N THR A 24 3.17 0.23 -14.59
CA THR A 24 4.30 1.16 -14.62
C THR A 24 4.68 1.55 -13.21
N VAL A 25 5.99 1.50 -12.91
CA VAL A 25 6.54 1.87 -11.61
C VAL A 25 7.40 3.12 -11.76
N LEU A 26 7.10 4.16 -10.98
CA LEU A 26 7.77 5.47 -10.98
C LEU A 26 8.47 5.71 -9.64
N GLY A 27 9.55 6.48 -9.62
CA GLY A 27 10.23 6.91 -8.41
C GLY A 27 11.02 5.80 -7.69
N THR A 28 11.38 4.71 -8.38
CA THR A 28 12.17 3.61 -7.76
C THR A 28 13.54 4.10 -7.28
N GLU A 29 14.14 5.06 -7.98
CA GLU A 29 15.42 5.72 -7.66
C GLU A 29 15.39 6.48 -6.33
N ARG A 30 14.22 6.95 -5.91
CA ARG A 30 13.99 7.63 -4.62
C ARG A 30 14.15 6.69 -3.42
N LEU A 31 14.19 5.38 -3.66
CA LEU A 31 14.37 4.35 -2.64
C LEU A 31 15.84 3.97 -2.43
N ASP A 32 16.75 4.56 -3.18
CA ASP A 32 18.18 4.25 -3.11
C ASP A 32 18.74 4.59 -1.72
N GLY A 33 19.46 3.65 -1.14
CA GLY A 33 20.02 3.79 0.22
C GLY A 33 19.03 3.52 1.36
N MET A 34 17.74 3.37 1.08
CA MET A 34 16.74 3.04 2.10
C MET A 34 17.01 1.68 2.73
N ARG A 35 17.03 1.62 4.07
CA ARG A 35 17.29 0.41 4.87
C ARG A 35 16.47 0.42 6.15
N GLY A 36 16.33 -0.77 6.76
CA GLY A 36 15.65 -0.96 8.04
C GLY A 36 14.12 -0.99 7.92
N PRO A 37 13.43 -0.99 9.07
CA PRO A 37 11.99 -0.92 9.11
C PRO A 37 11.49 0.47 8.67
N TYR A 38 10.32 0.49 8.07
CA TYR A 38 9.64 1.70 7.60
C TYR A 38 8.13 1.48 7.60
N VAL A 39 7.38 2.56 7.53
CA VAL A 39 5.93 2.52 7.32
C VAL A 39 5.62 3.02 5.92
N ALA A 40 5.27 2.11 5.00
CA ALA A 40 4.74 2.47 3.70
C ALA A 40 3.29 2.94 3.85
N VAL A 41 2.96 4.07 3.25
CA VAL A 41 1.63 4.68 3.31
C VAL A 41 1.13 4.94 1.90
N SER A 42 -0.08 4.48 1.59
CA SER A 42 -0.66 4.65 0.26
C SER A 42 -2.16 4.96 0.32
N ASN A 43 -2.69 5.55 -0.76
CA ASN A 43 -4.12 5.58 -1.03
C ASN A 43 -4.67 4.16 -1.24
N HIS A 44 -5.98 3.99 -1.05
CA HIS A 44 -6.61 2.67 -1.10
C HIS A 44 -7.91 2.69 -1.94
N SER A 45 -7.86 2.11 -3.12
CA SER A 45 -8.98 2.09 -4.06
C SER A 45 -9.37 0.70 -4.54
N SER A 46 -8.46 -0.28 -4.41
CA SER A 46 -8.66 -1.62 -4.96
C SER A 46 -8.05 -2.72 -4.06
N HIS A 47 -8.53 -3.94 -4.19
CA HIS A 47 -7.85 -5.12 -3.62
C HIS A 47 -6.48 -5.39 -4.26
N LEU A 48 -6.19 -4.78 -5.41
CA LEU A 48 -4.90 -4.87 -6.09
C LEU A 48 -3.81 -4.03 -5.43
N ASP A 49 -4.15 -3.06 -4.58
CA ASP A 49 -3.18 -2.07 -4.08
C ASP A 49 -2.02 -2.72 -3.31
N ALA A 50 -2.31 -3.55 -2.31
CA ALA A 50 -1.26 -4.21 -1.53
C ALA A 50 -0.35 -5.11 -2.38
N PRO A 51 -0.87 -6.02 -3.22
CA PRO A 51 -0.02 -6.83 -4.10
C PRO A 51 0.75 -6.03 -5.14
N LEU A 52 0.21 -4.91 -5.65
CA LEU A 52 0.92 -4.02 -6.55
C LEU A 52 2.12 -3.38 -5.87
N ILE A 53 1.92 -2.79 -4.68
CA ILE A 53 3.00 -2.16 -3.90
C ILE A 53 4.09 -3.20 -3.56
N ILE A 54 3.72 -4.33 -2.97
CA ILE A 54 4.67 -5.38 -2.58
C ILE A 54 5.43 -5.91 -3.81
N GLY A 55 4.75 -6.06 -4.94
CA GLY A 55 5.34 -6.48 -6.20
C GLY A 55 6.26 -5.44 -6.85
N ALA A 56 5.96 -4.14 -6.70
CA ALA A 56 6.73 -3.02 -7.24
C ALA A 56 7.98 -2.70 -6.40
N LEU A 57 7.91 -2.85 -5.08
CA LEU A 57 9.04 -2.59 -4.18
C LEU A 57 10.28 -3.39 -4.58
N PRO A 58 11.49 -2.81 -4.53
CA PRO A 58 12.74 -3.56 -4.67
C PRO A 58 12.80 -4.75 -3.71
N GLY A 59 13.41 -5.86 -4.15
CA GLY A 59 13.39 -7.12 -3.40
C GLY A 59 13.88 -7.03 -1.95
N LYS A 60 14.87 -6.17 -1.70
CA LYS A 60 15.42 -5.93 -0.35
C LYS A 60 14.40 -5.26 0.58
N LEU A 61 13.60 -4.33 0.05
CA LEU A 61 12.59 -3.59 0.81
C LEU A 61 11.26 -4.37 0.91
N GLY A 62 10.82 -5.01 -0.18
CA GLY A 62 9.53 -5.71 -0.22
C GLY A 62 9.50 -7.07 0.50
N ARG A 63 10.66 -7.67 0.85
CA ARG A 63 10.76 -9.07 1.30
C ARG A 63 9.95 -9.40 2.57
N TYR A 64 9.89 -8.47 3.51
CA TYR A 64 9.29 -8.70 4.82
C TYR A 64 8.10 -7.80 5.11
N VAL A 65 7.66 -7.00 4.14
CA VAL A 65 6.54 -6.08 4.33
C VAL A 65 5.32 -6.82 4.84
N ALA A 66 4.75 -6.33 5.95
CA ALA A 66 3.49 -6.77 6.49
C ALA A 66 2.40 -5.75 6.15
N ALA A 67 1.34 -6.20 5.47
CA ALA A 67 0.24 -5.32 5.11
C ALA A 67 -0.83 -5.31 6.22
N GLY A 68 -1.22 -4.11 6.65
CA GLY A 68 -2.34 -3.93 7.55
C GLY A 68 -3.66 -4.29 6.87
N ALA A 69 -4.35 -5.31 7.38
CA ALA A 69 -5.63 -5.77 6.87
C ALA A 69 -6.74 -5.54 7.90
N ALA A 70 -7.94 -5.17 7.42
CA ALA A 70 -9.09 -5.03 8.28
C ALA A 70 -9.45 -6.38 8.90
N ALA A 71 -9.43 -6.44 10.23
CA ALA A 71 -9.64 -7.67 10.99
C ALA A 71 -11.00 -8.34 10.72
N ASP A 72 -12.01 -7.53 10.46
CA ASP A 72 -13.40 -7.91 10.25
C ASP A 72 -13.71 -8.51 8.88
N TYR A 73 -12.82 -8.35 7.89
CA TYR A 73 -13.08 -8.80 6.51
C TYR A 73 -12.22 -10.00 6.07
N PHE A 74 -10.95 -10.04 6.47
CA PHE A 74 -10.01 -11.05 5.95
C PHE A 74 -9.85 -12.26 6.88
N PHE A 75 -10.30 -12.16 8.12
CA PHE A 75 -10.08 -13.20 9.13
C PHE A 75 -11.32 -14.04 9.47
N ASP A 76 -12.45 -13.80 8.83
CA ASP A 76 -13.71 -14.54 9.07
C ASP A 76 -13.69 -15.95 8.50
N VAL A 77 -12.94 -16.20 7.43
CA VAL A 77 -12.90 -17.50 6.75
C VAL A 77 -11.48 -18.06 6.76
N TRP A 78 -11.28 -19.28 7.25
CA TRP A 78 -9.96 -19.89 7.48
C TRP A 78 -9.06 -19.95 6.24
N TRP A 79 -9.59 -20.24 5.04
CA TRP A 79 -8.80 -20.31 3.81
C TRP A 79 -8.40 -18.90 3.30
N ARG A 80 -9.28 -17.89 3.46
CA ARG A 80 -8.94 -16.48 3.19
C ARG A 80 -7.84 -16.01 4.11
N LYS A 81 -7.94 -16.34 5.41
CA LYS A 81 -6.90 -16.07 6.40
C LYS A 81 -5.55 -16.68 5.99
N GLY A 82 -5.54 -17.93 5.53
CA GLY A 82 -4.35 -18.63 5.06
C GLY A 82 -3.71 -17.95 3.83
N LEU A 83 -4.50 -17.63 2.81
CA LEU A 83 -4.04 -16.94 1.60
C LEU A 83 -3.55 -15.52 1.92
N THR A 84 -4.30 -14.77 2.73
CA THR A 84 -3.93 -13.40 3.12
C THR A 84 -2.64 -13.39 3.93
N ALA A 85 -2.47 -14.32 4.85
CA ALA A 85 -1.23 -14.49 5.61
C ALA A 85 -0.05 -14.92 4.73
N LEU A 86 -0.28 -15.81 3.75
CA LEU A 86 0.76 -16.29 2.86
C LEU A 86 1.24 -15.22 1.88
N PHE A 87 0.31 -14.50 1.23
CA PHE A 87 0.65 -13.54 0.19
C PHE A 87 0.96 -12.14 0.70
N PHE A 88 0.35 -11.69 1.81
CA PHE A 88 0.46 -10.29 2.24
C PHE A 88 1.15 -10.11 3.60
N ASN A 89 1.54 -11.21 4.28
CA ASN A 89 1.98 -11.11 5.68
C ASN A 89 1.00 -10.27 6.52
N ALA A 90 -0.30 -10.42 6.23
CA ALA A 90 -1.32 -9.54 6.74
C ALA A 90 -1.42 -9.63 8.26
N PHE A 91 -1.45 -8.48 8.91
CA PHE A 91 -1.75 -8.38 10.33
C PHE A 91 -3.05 -7.59 10.54
N PRO A 92 -3.84 -7.96 11.56
CA PRO A 92 -5.12 -7.30 11.81
C PRO A 92 -4.91 -5.88 12.32
N VAL A 93 -5.49 -4.90 11.62
CA VAL A 93 -5.57 -3.50 12.07
C VAL A 93 -6.96 -3.25 12.64
N ASP A 94 -7.01 -2.71 13.86
CA ASP A 94 -8.26 -2.31 14.50
C ASP A 94 -8.67 -0.91 14.03
N ARG A 95 -9.81 -0.83 13.36
CA ARG A 95 -10.41 0.43 12.88
C ARG A 95 -11.06 1.24 14.00
N SER A 96 -11.41 0.60 15.11
CA SER A 96 -12.12 1.22 16.26
C SER A 96 -11.18 1.93 17.24
N GLY A 97 -9.86 1.77 17.08
CA GLY A 97 -8.87 2.43 17.96
C GLY A 97 -8.74 1.82 19.34
N LEU A 98 -9.33 0.67 19.61
CA LEU A 98 -9.22 -0.05 20.87
C LEU A 98 -7.77 -0.51 21.10
N ARG A 99 -7.25 -0.27 22.31
CA ARG A 99 -5.83 -0.32 22.71
C ARG A 99 -5.09 -1.65 22.47
N GLY A 100 -5.79 -2.77 22.33
CA GLY A 100 -5.16 -4.10 22.31
C GLY A 100 -4.40 -4.48 21.02
N ARG A 101 -4.68 -3.82 19.87
CA ARG A 101 -4.06 -4.17 18.57
C ARG A 101 -3.01 -3.18 18.08
N ARG A 102 -2.90 -2.02 18.72
CA ARG A 102 -1.77 -1.08 18.47
C ARG A 102 -0.41 -1.71 18.81
N GLY A 103 -0.38 -2.59 19.81
CA GLY A 103 0.82 -3.31 20.21
C GLY A 103 1.42 -4.20 19.11
N LEU A 104 0.59 -4.78 18.22
CA LEU A 104 1.12 -5.66 17.18
C LEU A 104 1.89 -4.90 16.08
N ALA A 105 1.39 -3.74 15.63
CA ALA A 105 2.08 -2.92 14.65
C ALA A 105 3.43 -2.41 15.19
N THR A 106 3.45 -1.96 16.45
CA THR A 106 4.68 -1.53 17.12
C THR A 106 5.66 -2.68 17.30
N SER A 107 5.21 -3.85 17.74
CA SER A 107 6.06 -5.03 17.89
C SER A 107 6.68 -5.47 16.55
N LEU A 108 5.92 -5.44 15.46
CA LEU A 108 6.45 -5.76 14.13
C LEU A 108 7.56 -4.77 13.70
N LEU A 109 7.37 -3.47 13.93
CA LEU A 109 8.41 -2.47 13.64
C LEU A 109 9.65 -2.67 14.53
N ASP A 110 9.47 -2.97 15.81
CA ASP A 110 10.55 -3.27 16.76
C ASP A 110 11.34 -4.53 16.34
N ASP A 111 10.64 -5.50 15.73
CA ASP A 111 11.25 -6.71 15.14
C ASP A 111 11.88 -6.45 13.75
N GLY A 112 11.94 -5.20 13.30
CA GLY A 112 12.52 -4.82 12.02
C GLY A 112 11.65 -5.11 10.80
N VAL A 113 10.35 -5.38 10.99
CA VAL A 113 9.39 -5.70 9.91
C VAL A 113 8.76 -4.41 9.38
N PRO A 114 8.95 -4.06 8.10
CA PRO A 114 8.28 -2.92 7.50
C PRO A 114 6.76 -3.14 7.40
N LEU A 115 6.00 -2.06 7.54
CA LEU A 115 4.55 -2.10 7.47
C LEU A 115 4.04 -1.39 6.21
N LEU A 116 2.96 -1.91 5.62
CA LEU A 116 2.16 -1.22 4.60
C LEU A 116 0.80 -0.89 5.20
N LEU A 117 0.47 0.39 5.22
CA LEU A 117 -0.77 0.90 5.78
C LEU A 117 -1.54 1.75 4.77
N PHE A 118 -2.86 1.63 4.83
CA PHE A 118 -3.80 2.46 4.08
C PHE A 118 -4.55 3.35 5.09
N PRO A 119 -4.09 4.60 5.32
CA PRO A 119 -4.61 5.42 6.42
C PRO A 119 -6.06 5.90 6.22
N GLU A 120 -6.62 5.76 5.03
CA GLU A 120 -8.06 5.94 4.79
C GLU A 120 -8.91 4.97 5.64
N GLY A 121 -8.36 3.79 5.97
CA GLY A 121 -9.02 2.75 6.78
C GLY A 121 -10.07 1.94 6.04
N THR A 122 -10.43 2.33 4.83
CA THR A 122 -11.33 1.59 3.93
C THR A 122 -10.99 1.92 2.48
N ARG A 123 -11.37 1.04 1.55
CA ARG A 123 -11.21 1.33 0.13
C ARG A 123 -12.18 2.44 -0.31
N SER A 124 -11.69 3.33 -1.15
CA SER A 124 -12.53 4.32 -1.81
C SER A 124 -13.61 3.64 -2.67
N ARG A 125 -14.83 4.14 -2.61
CA ARG A 125 -15.95 3.69 -3.47
C ARG A 125 -16.04 4.50 -4.76
N THR A 126 -15.50 5.70 -4.75
CA THR A 126 -15.52 6.64 -5.88
C THR A 126 -14.26 6.61 -6.72
N GLY A 127 -13.17 6.07 -6.18
CA GLY A 127 -11.80 6.16 -6.71
C GLY A 127 -11.04 7.38 -6.18
N GLU A 128 -11.72 8.32 -5.52
CA GLU A 128 -11.09 9.50 -4.93
C GLU A 128 -10.39 9.15 -3.61
N MET A 129 -9.29 9.84 -3.32
CA MET A 129 -8.54 9.66 -2.09
C MET A 129 -9.25 10.28 -0.90
N GLY A 130 -9.50 9.48 0.12
CA GLY A 130 -10.11 9.91 1.36
C GLY A 130 -9.14 10.63 2.32
N ASN A 131 -9.66 11.02 3.49
CA ASN A 131 -8.85 11.62 4.55
C ASN A 131 -7.96 10.55 5.22
N PHE A 132 -6.72 10.93 5.50
CA PHE A 132 -5.76 10.08 6.19
C PHE A 132 -5.92 10.16 7.70
N LYS A 133 -6.05 9.00 8.34
CA LYS A 133 -6.02 8.87 9.80
C LYS A 133 -4.58 8.97 10.31
N PRO A 134 -4.35 9.56 11.49
CA PRO A 134 -3.00 9.86 11.99
C PRO A 134 -2.21 8.63 12.49
N GLY A 135 -2.77 7.43 12.42
CA GLY A 135 -2.14 6.22 12.97
C GLY A 135 -0.79 5.86 12.36
N ALA A 136 -0.60 6.08 11.06
CA ALA A 136 0.68 5.83 10.38
C ALA A 136 1.76 6.84 10.84
N ALA A 137 1.42 8.13 10.90
CA ALA A 137 2.30 9.18 11.41
C ALA A 137 2.70 8.93 12.88
N ALA A 138 1.74 8.51 13.72
CA ALA A 138 2.00 8.16 15.12
C ALA A 138 2.99 7.00 15.26
N LEU A 139 2.92 5.98 14.39
CA LEU A 139 3.87 4.87 14.36
C LEU A 139 5.28 5.35 13.97
N CYS A 140 5.39 6.16 12.91
CA CYS A 140 6.68 6.70 12.47
C CYS A 140 7.35 7.51 13.59
N ILE A 141 6.62 8.43 14.24
CA ILE A 141 7.15 9.25 15.34
C ILE A 141 7.54 8.37 16.53
N SER A 142 6.66 7.47 16.97
CA SER A 142 6.88 6.69 18.19
C SER A 142 7.98 5.64 18.06
N ARG A 143 8.34 5.22 16.84
CA ARG A 143 9.36 4.20 16.55
C ARG A 143 10.58 4.74 15.84
N ASP A 144 10.63 6.04 15.60
CA ASP A 144 11.71 6.71 14.85
C ASP A 144 12.01 6.00 13.52
N VAL A 145 10.98 5.62 12.79
CA VAL A 145 11.09 4.99 11.46
C VAL A 145 10.60 5.92 10.36
N PRO A 146 11.18 5.88 9.16
CA PRO A 146 10.71 6.70 8.06
C PRO A 146 9.33 6.25 7.56
N CYS A 147 8.55 7.21 7.07
CA CYS A 147 7.37 6.98 6.25
C CYS A 147 7.81 6.91 4.77
N LEU A 148 7.37 5.88 4.06
CA LEU A 148 7.50 5.79 2.61
C LEU A 148 6.14 6.11 1.97
N PRO A 149 5.95 7.32 1.41
CA PRO A 149 4.72 7.67 0.70
C PRO A 149 4.67 6.97 -0.66
N ILE A 150 3.52 6.45 -1.00
CA ILE A 150 3.27 5.74 -2.26
C ILE A 150 1.91 6.15 -2.80
N ALA A 151 1.79 6.33 -4.11
CA ALA A 151 0.51 6.50 -4.75
C ALA A 151 0.25 5.38 -5.76
N ILE A 152 -1.02 4.99 -5.89
CA ILE A 152 -1.50 4.09 -6.93
C ILE A 152 -2.58 4.79 -7.73
N TYR A 153 -2.36 4.88 -9.04
CA TYR A 153 -3.31 5.41 -10.00
C TYR A 153 -3.76 4.30 -10.98
N GLY A 154 -5.04 4.23 -11.32
CA GLY A 154 -5.59 3.25 -12.27
C GLY A 154 -6.07 1.93 -11.63
N ALA A 155 -5.81 1.67 -10.36
CA ALA A 155 -6.23 0.42 -9.72
C ALA A 155 -7.75 0.34 -9.50
N SER A 156 -8.41 1.47 -9.23
CA SER A 156 -9.87 1.57 -9.14
C SER A 156 -10.56 1.30 -10.48
N GLU A 157 -9.94 1.66 -11.57
CA GLU A 157 -10.40 1.42 -12.94
C GLU A 157 -10.20 -0.02 -13.34
N ALA A 158 -9.05 -0.60 -12.95
CA ALA A 158 -8.69 -1.99 -13.23
C ALA A 158 -9.57 -2.98 -12.46
N MET A 159 -9.84 -2.71 -11.19
CA MET A 159 -10.69 -3.55 -10.33
C MET A 159 -11.46 -2.68 -9.34
N PRO A 160 -12.64 -2.15 -9.76
CA PRO A 160 -13.47 -1.28 -8.95
C PRO A 160 -13.99 -1.94 -7.65
N TYR A 161 -14.48 -1.10 -6.74
CA TYR A 161 -15.15 -1.58 -5.52
C TYR A 161 -16.30 -2.52 -5.88
N GLY A 162 -16.36 -3.68 -5.21
CA GLY A 162 -17.36 -4.71 -5.47
C GLY A 162 -16.93 -5.82 -6.44
N ARG A 163 -15.93 -5.58 -7.28
CA ARG A 163 -15.36 -6.64 -8.14
C ARG A 163 -14.31 -7.46 -7.39
N THR A 164 -14.25 -8.75 -7.76
CA THR A 164 -13.29 -9.73 -7.21
C THR A 164 -12.14 -10.05 -8.17
N TRP A 165 -12.25 -9.62 -9.45
CA TRP A 165 -11.27 -9.86 -10.49
C TRP A 165 -10.98 -8.59 -11.30
N PRO A 166 -9.73 -8.40 -11.76
CA PRO A 166 -9.39 -7.32 -12.68
C PRO A 166 -10.18 -7.43 -14.00
N GLY A 167 -10.42 -6.29 -14.60
CA GLY A 167 -11.01 -6.21 -15.93
C GLY A 167 -10.17 -6.89 -17.01
N LYS A 168 -10.80 -7.11 -18.17
CA LYS A 168 -10.10 -7.61 -19.37
C LYS A 168 -9.28 -6.47 -20.01
N GLY A 169 -8.26 -6.83 -20.79
CA GLY A 169 -7.53 -5.88 -21.64
C GLY A 169 -6.30 -5.23 -20.98
N ARG A 170 -5.80 -5.77 -19.88
CA ARG A 170 -4.59 -5.26 -19.20
C ARG A 170 -4.66 -3.75 -18.93
N PRO A 171 -5.59 -3.30 -18.06
CA PRO A 171 -5.71 -1.88 -17.76
C PRO A 171 -4.40 -1.31 -17.21
N PRO A 172 -4.02 -0.07 -17.57
CA PRO A 172 -2.81 0.57 -17.07
C PRO A 172 -2.97 0.90 -15.59
N ILE A 173 -1.91 0.63 -14.83
CA ILE A 173 -1.80 0.95 -13.41
C ILE A 173 -0.43 1.55 -13.15
N TYR A 174 -0.39 2.62 -12.38
CA TYR A 174 0.83 3.30 -12.00
C TYR A 174 1.06 3.18 -10.50
N VAL A 175 2.27 2.76 -10.11
CA VAL A 175 2.73 2.75 -8.73
C VAL A 175 3.86 3.77 -8.63
N CYS A 176 3.62 4.88 -7.90
CA CYS A 176 4.58 5.96 -7.75
C CYS A 176 5.13 5.99 -6.32
N PHE A 177 6.46 5.89 -6.18
CA PHE A 177 7.16 6.00 -4.90
C PHE A 177 7.65 7.42 -4.68
N GLY A 178 7.46 7.96 -3.48
CA GLY A 178 8.04 9.21 -3.03
C GLY A 178 9.36 9.03 -2.28
N GLU A 179 9.96 10.15 -1.89
CA GLU A 179 11.11 10.15 -1.00
C GLU A 179 10.69 9.69 0.41
N PRO A 180 11.53 8.88 1.10
CA PRO A 180 11.28 8.55 2.50
C PRO A 180 11.25 9.81 3.37
N MET A 181 10.19 9.97 4.15
CA MET A 181 9.93 11.14 4.99
C MET A 181 10.16 10.81 6.46
N ARG A 182 10.72 11.76 7.21
CA ARG A 182 10.74 11.74 8.68
C ARG A 182 9.96 12.93 9.23
N PRO A 183 9.43 12.85 10.46
CA PRO A 183 8.87 14.03 11.10
C PRO A 183 9.95 15.08 11.32
N ASP A 184 9.58 16.35 11.20
CA ASP A 184 10.44 17.46 11.56
C ASP A 184 10.53 17.58 13.10
N ASP A 185 11.56 18.29 13.60
CA ASP A 185 11.75 18.48 15.03
C ASP A 185 10.52 19.16 15.66
N GLY A 186 9.90 18.49 16.63
CA GLY A 186 8.70 18.98 17.30
C GLY A 186 7.41 18.90 16.47
N GLU A 187 7.43 18.28 15.28
CA GLU A 187 6.24 18.15 14.47
C GLU A 187 5.18 17.27 15.15
N SER A 188 3.95 17.76 15.17
CA SER A 188 2.84 17.00 15.74
C SER A 188 2.45 15.82 14.86
N VAL A 189 1.84 14.79 15.47
CA VAL A 189 1.29 13.64 14.73
C VAL A 189 0.30 14.07 13.65
N ALA A 190 -0.52 15.08 13.92
CA ALA A 190 -1.48 15.62 12.97
C ALA A 190 -0.75 16.31 11.78
N GLY A 191 0.22 17.19 12.07
CA GLY A 191 1.02 17.87 11.04
C GLY A 191 1.75 16.89 10.14
N PHE A 192 2.43 15.90 10.71
CA PHE A 192 3.12 14.87 9.93
C PHE A 192 2.13 14.04 9.08
N SER A 193 0.95 13.71 9.63
CA SER A 193 -0.10 13.00 8.88
C SER A 193 -0.62 13.82 7.69
N GLU A 194 -0.80 15.12 7.84
CA GLU A 194 -1.21 16.02 6.76
C GLU A 194 -0.12 16.13 5.69
N ARG A 195 1.16 16.23 6.09
CA ARG A 195 2.29 16.26 5.17
C ARG A 195 2.41 14.97 4.37
N ILE A 196 2.25 13.80 5.02
CA ILE A 196 2.20 12.51 4.33
C ILE A 196 1.03 12.48 3.33
N ALA A 197 -0.16 12.93 3.73
CA ALA A 197 -1.32 12.93 2.85
C ALA A 197 -1.14 13.86 1.63
N LYS A 198 -0.49 15.02 1.83
CA LYS A 198 -0.13 15.95 0.75
C LYS A 198 0.84 15.30 -0.24
N GLU A 199 1.88 14.63 0.29
CA GLU A 199 2.85 13.94 -0.55
C GLU A 199 2.22 12.82 -1.38
N VAL A 200 1.40 11.97 -0.77
CA VAL A 200 0.69 10.90 -1.52
C VAL A 200 -0.24 11.46 -2.60
N ARG A 201 -0.89 12.60 -2.36
CA ARG A 201 -1.67 13.30 -3.40
C ARG A 201 -0.79 13.79 -4.54
N GLY A 202 0.35 14.44 -4.23
CA GLY A 202 1.31 14.88 -5.24
C GLY A 202 1.83 13.74 -6.10
N LEU A 203 2.15 12.59 -5.50
CA LEU A 203 2.56 11.39 -6.22
C LEU A 203 1.42 10.81 -7.09
N TYR A 204 0.19 10.92 -6.64
CA TYR A 204 -0.98 10.51 -7.43
C TYR A 204 -1.15 11.39 -8.66
N ASP A 205 -1.00 12.71 -8.49
CA ASP A 205 -1.04 13.68 -9.60
C ASP A 205 0.14 13.46 -10.56
N GLU A 206 1.35 13.19 -10.06
CA GLU A 206 2.53 12.81 -10.87
C GLU A 206 2.26 11.58 -11.75
N ALA A 207 1.64 10.54 -11.17
CA ALA A 207 1.27 9.33 -11.89
C ALA A 207 0.19 9.59 -12.95
N GLN A 208 -0.78 10.44 -12.64
CA GLN A 208 -1.84 10.85 -13.57
C GLN A 208 -1.28 11.67 -14.75
N ASP A 209 -0.41 12.62 -14.47
CA ASP A 209 0.24 13.44 -15.50
C ASP A 209 1.15 12.59 -16.41
N HIS A 210 1.85 11.61 -15.82
CA HIS A 210 2.66 10.66 -16.59
C HIS A 210 1.76 9.83 -17.54
N ALA A 211 0.66 9.27 -17.05
CA ALA A 211 -0.30 8.53 -17.84
C ALA A 211 -0.86 9.35 -19.01
N ALA A 212 -1.21 10.61 -18.73
CA ALA A 212 -1.72 11.53 -19.75
C ALA A 212 -0.69 11.83 -20.86
N ARG A 213 0.57 12.03 -20.48
CA ARG A 213 1.68 12.29 -21.43
C ARG A 213 1.97 11.12 -22.35
N VAL A 214 1.87 9.89 -21.85
CA VAL A 214 2.11 8.68 -22.66
C VAL A 214 0.86 8.19 -23.39
N GLY A 215 -0.30 8.85 -23.19
CA GLY A 215 -1.57 8.47 -23.80
C GLY A 215 -2.20 7.19 -23.24
N ASP A 216 -1.79 6.78 -22.05
CA ASP A 216 -2.18 5.52 -21.40
C ASP A 216 -3.04 5.78 -20.15
N VAL A 217 -4.13 6.54 -20.33
CA VAL A 217 -5.01 6.93 -19.23
C VAL A 217 -5.95 5.78 -18.89
N PRO A 218 -5.99 5.35 -17.59
CA PRO A 218 -6.91 4.31 -17.13
C PRO A 218 -8.37 4.66 -17.43
N ARG A 219 -9.10 3.73 -18.02
CA ARG A 219 -10.52 3.90 -18.32
C ARG A 219 -11.35 3.14 -17.32
N ARG A 220 -12.36 3.82 -16.77
CA ARG A 220 -13.31 3.19 -15.85
C ARG A 220 -14.06 2.06 -16.57
N LEU A 221 -13.99 0.86 -16.00
CA LEU A 221 -14.77 -0.26 -16.50
C LEU A 221 -16.26 -0.01 -16.27
N PRO A 222 -17.14 -0.44 -17.20
CA PRO A 222 -18.58 -0.43 -16.96
C PRO A 222 -18.90 -1.13 -15.63
N ARG A 223 -19.87 -0.57 -14.88
CA ARG A 223 -20.44 -1.28 -13.74
C ARG A 223 -21.39 -2.33 -14.30
N ASP A 224 -21.13 -3.60 -14.02
CA ASP A 224 -22.05 -4.70 -14.31
C ASP A 224 -23.29 -4.59 -13.44
#